data_0587125ba8adfec97cbe2e192e97752c
#
_entry.id   0587125ba8adfec97cbe2e192e97752c
#
_cell.length_a   1.000
_cell.length_b   1.000
_cell.length_c   1.000
_cell.angle_alpha   90.00
_cell.angle_beta   90.00
_cell.angle_gamma   90.00
#
_symmetry.space_group_name_H-M   'P 1'
#
loop_
_entity.id
_entity.type
_entity.pdbx_description
1 polymer ?
#
loop_
_entity_poly.entity_id
_entity_poly.type
_entity_poly.pdbx_seq_one_letter_code
_entity_poly.pdbx_strand_id
1 'polypeptide(L)'
;MAYKNFGLTKSMEYLSGDPRVVVWTTLQIPPTKEIDTNHWNGLFQPLVHSVGHKETVWARVRDNPNVALLATLWWTASELREFEASPSAQLCQETLRQEDIIPISIHKTIYRVENWFPNLKDSFTQIFWVYFPAPVNESLQSRASKLVGIRPPALGPGVPQNKHRQTHLPVLQWATEPEVLRGKPVQLLLWPHFWSSEKHAEWRHEPYAQKRFIERITELNPAEWKEEIYDFTQISRL
;
A
#
# COMPACT_ATOMS: atom_id res chain seq x y z
N MET A 1 6.71 -22.27 -16.04
CA MET A 1 6.98 -22.34 -14.59
C MET A 1 5.72 -21.93 -13.86
N ALA A 2 5.08 -22.88 -13.17
CA ALA A 2 3.88 -22.60 -12.39
C ALA A 2 4.26 -21.81 -11.15
N TYR A 3 3.73 -20.59 -11.00
CA TYR A 3 3.81 -19.85 -9.76
C TYR A 3 3.11 -20.68 -8.68
N LYS A 4 3.86 -21.12 -7.67
CA LYS A 4 3.25 -21.70 -6.48
C LYS A 4 2.42 -20.62 -5.82
N ASN A 5 1.10 -20.69 -6.02
CA ASN A 5 0.15 -19.91 -5.28
C ASN A 5 0.26 -20.31 -3.80
N PHE A 6 0.89 -19.47 -3.01
CA PHE A 6 0.81 -19.60 -1.56
C PHE A 6 -0.61 -19.19 -1.15
N GLY A 7 -1.46 -20.19 -0.96
CA GLY A 7 -2.83 -20.01 -0.49
C GLY A 7 -2.82 -19.31 0.89
N LEU A 8 -3.63 -18.29 1.02
CA LEU A 8 -3.75 -17.46 2.23
C LEU A 8 -4.21 -18.23 3.49
N THR A 9 -4.81 -19.40 3.32
CA THR A 9 -5.37 -20.24 4.40
C THR A 9 -4.36 -20.96 5.27
N LYS A 10 -3.15 -21.21 4.78
CA LYS A 10 -2.06 -21.73 5.63
C LYS A 10 -1.19 -20.63 6.22
N SER A 11 -1.51 -19.36 5.98
CA SER A 11 -0.55 -18.29 6.19
C SER A 11 -0.53 -17.69 7.59
N MET A 12 -1.54 -17.87 8.41
CA MET A 12 -1.45 -17.47 9.81
C MET A 12 -0.74 -18.53 10.67
N GLU A 13 -0.84 -19.81 10.30
CA GLU A 13 -0.13 -20.89 11.01
C GLU A 13 1.33 -21.10 10.56
N TYR A 14 1.69 -20.69 9.32
CA TYR A 14 3.06 -20.86 8.80
C TYR A 14 4.00 -19.70 9.10
N LEU A 15 3.53 -18.62 9.68
CA LEU A 15 4.40 -17.61 10.23
C LEU A 15 4.83 -18.06 11.65
N SER A 16 5.67 -19.09 11.71
CA SER A 16 6.43 -19.42 12.92
C SER A 16 7.50 -18.34 13.15
N GLY A 17 7.05 -17.13 13.35
CA GLY A 17 7.86 -15.93 13.53
C GLY A 17 6.99 -14.69 13.54
N ASP A 18 7.55 -13.63 14.05
CA ASP A 18 6.91 -12.33 14.11
C ASP A 18 6.97 -11.67 12.70
N PRO A 19 5.86 -11.50 11.99
CA PRO A 19 5.89 -11.10 10.58
C PRO A 19 6.31 -9.64 10.41
N ARG A 20 6.92 -9.33 9.27
CA ARG A 20 7.07 -7.94 8.82
C ARG A 20 5.70 -7.35 8.51
N VAL A 21 5.54 -6.06 8.80
CA VAL A 21 4.27 -5.36 8.64
C VAL A 21 4.48 -4.07 7.85
N VAL A 22 3.56 -3.78 6.94
CA VAL A 22 3.41 -2.44 6.36
C VAL A 22 2.20 -1.77 6.98
N VAL A 23 2.42 -0.56 7.50
CA VAL A 23 1.36 0.31 7.99
C VAL A 23 1.06 1.37 6.92
N TRP A 24 -0.17 1.43 6.49
CA TRP A 24 -0.69 2.39 5.54
C TRP A 24 -1.53 3.42 6.29
N THR A 25 -1.03 4.65 6.40
CA THR A 25 -1.73 5.73 7.11
C THR A 25 -2.18 6.77 6.12
N THR A 26 -3.48 6.98 5.99
CA THR A 26 -4.04 8.08 5.21
C THR A 26 -4.18 9.30 6.11
N LEU A 27 -3.65 10.43 5.65
CA LEU A 27 -3.59 11.68 6.38
C LEU A 27 -4.40 12.75 5.64
N GLN A 28 -5.25 13.48 6.36
CA GLN A 28 -5.86 14.70 5.89
C GLN A 28 -4.92 15.87 6.18
N ILE A 29 -4.60 16.65 5.15
CA ILE A 29 -3.73 17.84 5.23
C ILE A 29 -4.60 19.07 5.04
N PRO A 30 -4.42 20.14 5.83
CA PRO A 30 -5.14 21.41 5.62
C PRO A 30 -4.88 21.96 4.21
N PRO A 31 -5.91 22.48 3.49
CA PRO A 31 -5.75 22.96 2.11
C PRO A 31 -4.76 24.12 1.96
N THR A 32 -4.60 24.91 3.03
CA THR A 32 -3.72 26.09 3.04
C THR A 32 -2.27 25.75 3.34
N LYS A 33 -1.97 24.45 3.60
CA LYS A 33 -0.64 24.04 4.07
C LYS A 33 0.18 23.48 2.94
N GLU A 34 1.20 24.22 2.55
CA GLU A 34 2.28 23.68 1.73
C GLU A 34 3.30 22.99 2.64
N ILE A 35 3.47 21.69 2.42
CA ILE A 35 4.44 20.89 3.18
C ILE A 35 5.45 20.34 2.17
N ASP A 36 6.67 20.84 2.26
CA ASP A 36 7.78 20.32 1.46
C ASP A 36 8.39 19.04 2.06
N THR A 37 9.28 18.41 1.31
CA THR A 37 9.92 17.16 1.73
C THR A 37 10.71 17.30 3.02
N ASN A 38 11.37 18.45 3.26
CA ASN A 38 12.16 18.68 4.48
C ASN A 38 11.25 18.78 5.69
N HIS A 39 10.13 19.48 5.55
CA HIS A 39 9.14 19.59 6.62
C HIS A 39 8.58 18.19 6.97
N TRP A 40 8.19 17.40 5.95
CA TRP A 40 7.75 16.01 6.16
C TRP A 40 8.81 15.17 6.85
N ASN A 41 10.07 15.26 6.45
CA ASN A 41 11.16 14.56 7.11
C ASN A 41 11.23 14.93 8.60
N GLY A 42 11.08 16.21 8.95
CA GLY A 42 11.05 16.68 10.33
C GLY A 42 9.93 16.09 11.17
N LEU A 43 8.69 16.07 10.64
CA LEU A 43 7.51 15.58 11.34
C LEU A 43 7.64 14.12 11.79
N PHE A 44 8.28 13.29 10.96
CA PHE A 44 8.36 11.85 11.18
C PHE A 44 9.69 11.36 11.76
N GLN A 45 10.56 12.25 12.25
CA GLN A 45 11.82 11.83 12.89
C GLN A 45 11.60 10.86 14.07
N PRO A 46 10.62 11.06 14.97
CA PRO A 46 10.36 10.09 16.04
C PRO A 46 10.01 8.71 15.54
N LEU A 47 9.35 8.61 14.38
CA LEU A 47 9.00 7.35 13.72
C LEU A 47 10.23 6.67 13.11
N VAL A 48 11.00 7.40 12.31
CA VAL A 48 12.12 6.80 11.55
C VAL A 48 13.31 6.40 12.42
N HIS A 49 13.42 6.98 13.63
CA HIS A 49 14.44 6.60 14.62
C HIS A 49 13.98 5.48 15.58
N SER A 50 12.75 5.02 15.46
CA SER A 50 12.23 3.93 16.32
C SER A 50 12.88 2.59 16.00
N VAL A 51 13.03 1.76 17.03
CA VAL A 51 13.51 0.38 16.88
C VAL A 51 12.52 -0.39 15.99
N GLY A 52 13.02 -1.22 15.11
CA GLY A 52 12.22 -2.02 14.18
C GLY A 52 11.69 -1.25 12.95
N HIS A 53 11.77 0.09 12.93
CA HIS A 53 11.48 0.86 11.73
C HIS A 53 12.49 0.53 10.62
N LYS A 54 12.00 0.24 9.43
CA LYS A 54 12.87 -0.06 8.29
C LYS A 54 12.88 1.06 7.25
N GLU A 55 11.70 1.43 6.78
CA GLU A 55 11.56 2.43 5.73
C GLU A 55 10.18 3.08 5.81
N THR A 56 10.10 4.36 5.46
CA THR A 56 8.84 5.08 5.30
C THR A 56 8.87 5.87 4.01
N VAL A 57 7.78 5.79 3.26
CA VAL A 57 7.52 6.61 2.08
C VAL A 57 6.18 7.32 2.22
N TRP A 58 6.04 8.46 1.57
CA TRP A 58 4.80 9.22 1.55
C TRP A 58 4.54 9.81 0.18
N ALA A 59 3.28 10.05 -0.14
CA ALA A 59 2.86 10.78 -1.32
C ALA A 59 1.52 11.46 -1.09
N ARG A 60 1.27 12.57 -1.77
CA ARG A 60 -0.09 13.12 -1.88
C ARG A 60 -0.88 12.31 -2.90
N VAL A 61 -2.19 12.17 -2.66
CA VAL A 61 -3.10 11.64 -3.67
C VAL A 61 -3.17 12.64 -4.83
N ARG A 62 -2.90 12.21 -6.05
CA ARG A 62 -2.79 13.10 -7.21
C ARG A 62 -4.03 13.95 -7.42
N ASP A 63 -5.20 13.33 -7.38
CA ASP A 63 -6.48 14.00 -7.64
C ASP A 63 -7.09 14.65 -6.38
N ASN A 64 -6.42 14.49 -5.22
CA ASN A 64 -6.81 15.10 -3.97
C ASN A 64 -5.58 15.48 -3.12
N PRO A 65 -4.90 16.59 -3.42
CA PRO A 65 -3.64 16.96 -2.76
C PRO A 65 -3.78 17.26 -1.26
N ASN A 66 -5.00 17.36 -0.74
CA ASN A 66 -5.27 17.50 0.69
C ASN A 66 -5.25 16.15 1.43
N VAL A 67 -5.04 15.07 0.71
CA VAL A 67 -4.87 13.72 1.27
C VAL A 67 -3.49 13.21 0.93
N ALA A 68 -2.79 12.69 1.94
CA ALA A 68 -1.53 11.99 1.75
C ALA A 68 -1.62 10.56 2.26
N LEU A 69 -0.87 9.68 1.64
CA LEU A 69 -0.65 8.31 2.09
C LEU A 69 0.78 8.16 2.58
N LEU A 70 0.93 7.68 3.81
CA LEU A 70 2.19 7.28 4.41
C LEU A 70 2.22 5.75 4.45
N ALA A 71 3.25 5.14 3.90
CA ALA A 71 3.50 3.71 4.01
C ALA A 71 4.78 3.48 4.81
N THR A 72 4.68 2.72 5.90
CA THR A 72 5.81 2.44 6.80
C THR A 72 6.04 0.94 6.93
N LEU A 73 7.25 0.48 6.62
CA LEU A 73 7.68 -0.91 6.75
C LEU A 73 8.37 -1.14 8.10
N TRP A 74 7.91 -2.15 8.82
CA TRP A 74 8.46 -2.63 10.08
C TRP A 74 9.07 -4.01 9.96
N TRP A 75 10.16 -4.25 10.70
CA TRP A 75 10.81 -5.57 10.73
C TRP A 75 9.92 -6.64 11.32
N THR A 76 9.15 -6.30 12.37
CA THR A 76 8.27 -7.24 13.05
C THR A 76 6.99 -6.55 13.52
N ALA A 77 5.93 -7.33 13.71
CA ALA A 77 4.69 -6.84 14.30
C ALA A 77 4.85 -6.49 15.79
N SER A 78 5.78 -7.15 16.49
CA SER A 78 6.08 -6.83 17.91
C SER A 78 6.73 -5.45 18.03
N GLU A 79 7.75 -5.14 17.22
CA GLU A 79 8.39 -3.83 17.22
C GLU A 79 7.43 -2.70 16.86
N LEU A 80 6.49 -2.96 15.93
CA LEU A 80 5.40 -2.02 15.66
C LEU A 80 4.53 -1.79 16.90
N ARG A 81 4.12 -2.83 17.63
CA ARG A 81 3.32 -2.68 18.86
C ARG A 81 4.10 -1.94 19.96
N GLU A 82 5.39 -2.20 20.10
CA GLU A 82 6.26 -1.46 21.03
C GLU A 82 6.31 0.03 20.66
N PHE A 83 6.48 0.34 19.38
CA PHE A 83 6.41 1.73 18.91
C PHE A 83 5.06 2.36 19.22
N GLU A 84 3.94 1.70 18.87
CA GLU A 84 2.58 2.22 19.10
C GLU A 84 2.31 2.55 20.58
N ALA A 85 2.95 1.84 21.51
CA ALA A 85 2.88 2.09 22.95
C ALA A 85 3.94 3.09 23.47
N SER A 86 4.83 3.59 22.62
CA SER A 86 6.00 4.37 23.03
C SER A 86 5.74 5.88 23.10
N PRO A 87 6.57 6.63 23.84
CA PRO A 87 6.57 8.10 23.78
C PRO A 87 6.85 8.66 22.37
N SER A 88 7.61 7.94 21.55
CA SER A 88 7.88 8.34 20.16
C SER A 88 6.61 8.36 19.30
N ALA A 89 5.71 7.41 19.48
CA ALA A 89 4.41 7.41 18.80
C ALA A 89 3.53 8.58 19.26
N GLN A 90 3.53 8.86 20.58
CA GLN A 90 2.80 10.01 21.13
C GLN A 90 3.36 11.33 20.58
N LEU A 91 4.68 11.44 20.48
CA LEU A 91 5.33 12.61 19.90
C LEU A 91 4.97 12.79 18.42
N CYS A 92 4.96 11.72 17.63
CA CYS A 92 4.48 11.77 16.23
C CYS A 92 3.04 12.28 16.14
N GLN A 93 2.15 11.76 16.97
CA GLN A 93 0.74 12.17 16.97
C GLN A 93 0.59 13.65 17.36
N GLU A 94 1.32 14.09 18.39
CA GLU A 94 1.30 15.48 18.83
C GLU A 94 1.85 16.41 17.75
N THR A 95 2.95 16.05 17.09
CA THR A 95 3.54 16.83 16.00
C THR A 95 2.54 16.98 14.83
N LEU A 96 1.87 15.90 14.43
CA LEU A 96 0.83 15.94 13.39
C LEU A 96 -0.34 16.84 13.82
N ARG A 97 -0.77 16.75 15.08
CA ARG A 97 -1.84 17.59 15.64
C ARG A 97 -1.50 19.07 15.63
N GLN A 98 -0.25 19.43 15.96
CA GLN A 98 0.24 20.82 15.93
C GLN A 98 0.23 21.39 14.50
N GLU A 99 0.33 20.53 13.51
CA GLU A 99 0.28 20.88 12.11
C GLU A 99 -1.13 20.77 11.49
N ASP A 100 -2.16 20.50 12.32
CA ASP A 100 -3.54 20.22 11.88
C ASP A 100 -3.64 19.07 10.89
N ILE A 101 -2.67 18.14 10.90
CA ILE A 101 -2.68 16.94 10.07
C ILE A 101 -3.39 15.81 10.82
N ILE A 102 -4.45 15.25 10.20
CA ILE A 102 -5.34 14.31 10.86
C ILE A 102 -5.21 12.93 10.20
N PRO A 103 -4.82 11.88 10.94
CA PRO A 103 -4.95 10.50 10.46
C PRO A 103 -6.43 10.15 10.28
N ILE A 104 -6.83 9.77 9.05
CA ILE A 104 -8.22 9.40 8.71
C ILE A 104 -8.41 7.90 8.55
N SER A 105 -7.36 7.15 8.26
CA SER A 105 -7.37 5.69 8.31
C SER A 105 -5.98 5.13 8.54
N ILE A 106 -5.92 3.96 9.19
CA ILE A 106 -4.69 3.21 9.41
C ILE A 106 -4.99 1.74 9.10
N HIS A 107 -4.25 1.18 8.14
CA HIS A 107 -4.37 -0.21 7.75
C HIS A 107 -3.03 -0.92 7.92
N LYS A 108 -3.05 -2.13 8.46
CA LYS A 108 -1.86 -2.98 8.61
C LYS A 108 -1.95 -4.14 7.64
N THR A 109 -0.88 -4.41 6.91
CA THR A 109 -0.78 -5.55 6.00
C THR A 109 0.48 -6.35 6.29
N ILE A 110 0.42 -7.68 6.10
CA ILE A 110 1.62 -8.52 6.28
C ILE A 110 2.52 -8.38 5.06
N TYR A 111 3.77 -7.96 5.30
CA TYR A 111 4.80 -7.89 4.27
C TYR A 111 5.38 -9.28 4.02
N ARG A 112 4.96 -9.89 2.93
CA ARG A 112 5.46 -11.20 2.51
C ARG A 112 6.66 -11.04 1.58
N VAL A 113 7.48 -12.03 1.57
CA VAL A 113 8.79 -12.31 0.98
C VAL A 113 9.26 -11.53 -0.27
N GLU A 114 8.42 -10.83 -0.96
CA GLU A 114 8.79 -10.10 -2.18
C GLU A 114 9.27 -8.70 -1.84
N ASN A 115 10.44 -8.33 -2.32
CA ASN A 115 11.04 -7.02 -2.08
C ASN A 115 10.35 -5.92 -2.93
N TRP A 116 9.03 -5.74 -2.72
CA TRP A 116 8.22 -4.80 -3.50
C TRP A 116 8.16 -3.39 -2.89
N PHE A 117 8.35 -3.24 -1.57
CA PHE A 117 8.22 -1.96 -0.87
C PHE A 117 9.13 -0.87 -1.46
N PRO A 118 10.42 -1.13 -1.81
CA PRO A 118 11.26 -0.15 -2.47
C PRO A 118 10.69 0.36 -3.80
N ASN A 119 9.85 -0.43 -4.49
CA ASN A 119 9.22 0.01 -5.74
C ASN A 119 8.29 1.21 -5.54
N LEU A 120 7.75 1.43 -4.34
CA LEU A 120 6.92 2.60 -4.06
C LEU A 120 7.65 3.91 -4.40
N LYS A 121 8.91 4.06 -3.99
CA LYS A 121 9.71 5.27 -4.25
C LYS A 121 10.34 5.31 -5.64
N ASP A 122 10.51 4.15 -6.27
CA ASP A 122 11.20 4.01 -7.56
C ASP A 122 10.21 3.94 -8.75
N SER A 123 8.92 4.09 -8.47
CA SER A 123 7.86 3.97 -9.47
C SER A 123 6.72 4.96 -9.24
N PHE A 124 6.03 5.26 -10.33
CA PHE A 124 4.72 5.88 -10.28
C PHE A 124 3.69 4.82 -9.88
N THR A 125 3.06 4.97 -8.73
CA THR A 125 2.26 3.90 -8.12
C THR A 125 0.77 4.19 -8.23
N GLN A 126 0.01 3.22 -8.75
CA GLN A 126 -1.44 3.20 -8.72
C GLN A 126 -1.89 2.16 -7.69
N ILE A 127 -2.72 2.55 -6.74
CA ILE A 127 -3.23 1.63 -5.72
C ILE A 127 -4.74 1.47 -5.89
N PHE A 128 -5.20 0.23 -6.03
CA PHE A 128 -6.60 -0.12 -5.90
C PHE A 128 -6.89 -0.47 -4.44
N TRP A 129 -7.87 0.21 -3.88
CA TRP A 129 -8.45 -0.03 -2.56
C TRP A 129 -9.76 -0.75 -2.77
N VAL A 130 -9.82 -2.03 -2.43
CA VAL A 130 -10.99 -2.86 -2.70
C VAL A 130 -11.55 -3.37 -1.38
N TYR A 131 -12.78 -2.99 -1.06
CA TYR A 131 -13.43 -3.32 0.18
C TYR A 131 -14.41 -4.47 -0.03
N PHE A 132 -14.21 -5.57 0.66
CA PHE A 132 -15.10 -6.72 0.62
C PHE A 132 -15.93 -6.82 1.90
N PRO A 133 -17.20 -7.29 1.84
CA PRO A 133 -17.95 -7.59 3.06
C PRO A 133 -17.17 -8.53 3.98
N ALA A 134 -17.04 -8.19 5.26
CA ALA A 134 -16.37 -9.03 6.25
C ALA A 134 -17.37 -9.99 6.93
N PRO A 135 -16.93 -11.20 7.34
CA PRO A 135 -15.59 -11.76 7.15
C PRO A 135 -15.35 -12.27 5.71
N VAL A 136 -14.15 -12.06 5.21
CA VAL A 136 -13.74 -12.61 3.90
C VAL A 136 -13.42 -14.09 4.05
N ASN A 137 -14.11 -14.93 3.27
CA ASN A 137 -13.89 -16.37 3.29
C ASN A 137 -12.71 -16.80 2.40
N GLU A 138 -12.23 -18.02 2.62
CA GLU A 138 -11.11 -18.61 1.88
C GLU A 138 -11.36 -18.69 0.37
N SER A 139 -12.59 -18.96 -0.05
CA SER A 139 -12.96 -19.02 -1.46
C SER A 139 -12.73 -17.68 -2.16
N LEU A 140 -13.15 -16.57 -1.53
CA LEU A 140 -12.94 -15.23 -2.06
C LEU A 140 -11.44 -14.87 -2.09
N GLN A 141 -10.72 -15.18 -1.01
CA GLN A 141 -9.26 -14.97 -0.99
C GLN A 141 -8.54 -15.76 -2.08
N SER A 142 -8.92 -17.02 -2.28
CA SER A 142 -8.38 -17.88 -3.36
C SER A 142 -8.73 -17.35 -4.75
N ARG A 143 -9.93 -16.82 -4.96
CA ARG A 143 -10.33 -16.20 -6.23
C ARG A 143 -9.54 -14.91 -6.47
N ALA A 144 -9.42 -14.03 -5.47
CA ALA A 144 -8.64 -12.81 -5.56
C ALA A 144 -7.17 -13.10 -5.88
N SER A 145 -6.56 -14.10 -5.23
CA SER A 145 -5.15 -14.47 -5.47
C SER A 145 -4.86 -14.99 -6.88
N LYS A 146 -5.88 -15.42 -7.61
CA LYS A 146 -5.75 -15.84 -9.02
C LYS A 146 -5.84 -14.68 -10.00
N LEU A 147 -6.30 -13.52 -9.55
CA LEU A 147 -6.34 -12.36 -10.42
C LEU A 147 -4.93 -11.88 -10.71
N VAL A 148 -4.75 -11.52 -11.95
CA VAL A 148 -3.52 -10.86 -12.41
C VAL A 148 -3.82 -9.38 -12.48
N GLY A 149 -3.03 -8.55 -11.78
CA GLY A 149 -3.15 -7.11 -11.86
C GLY A 149 -2.94 -6.57 -13.28
N ILE A 150 -3.12 -5.28 -13.46
CA ILE A 150 -2.87 -4.62 -14.73
C ILE A 150 -1.40 -4.82 -15.09
N ARG A 151 -1.13 -5.41 -16.23
CA ARG A 151 0.22 -5.60 -16.74
C ARG A 151 0.40 -4.75 -17.98
N PRO A 152 1.50 -3.98 -18.06
CA PRO A 152 1.86 -3.37 -19.33
C PRO A 152 2.07 -4.47 -20.36
N PRO A 153 1.85 -4.20 -21.66
CA PRO A 153 2.10 -5.15 -22.71
C PRO A 153 3.54 -5.60 -22.69
N ALA A 154 3.77 -6.78 -23.24
CA ALA A 154 5.11 -7.18 -23.56
C ALA A 154 5.71 -6.11 -24.48
N LEU A 155 6.77 -5.45 -24.03
CA LEU A 155 7.56 -4.60 -24.89
C LEU A 155 7.87 -5.41 -26.16
N GLY A 156 7.72 -4.79 -27.34
CA GLY A 156 7.89 -5.47 -28.63
C GLY A 156 9.22 -6.20 -28.77
N PRO A 157 9.38 -7.08 -29.76
CA PRO A 157 10.62 -7.78 -30.01
C PRO A 157 11.74 -6.75 -30.23
N GLY A 158 12.85 -6.88 -29.49
CA GLY A 158 14.02 -5.98 -29.55
C GLY A 158 14.14 -5.01 -28.37
N VAL A 159 13.15 -4.86 -27.52
CA VAL A 159 13.33 -4.12 -26.27
C VAL A 159 13.96 -5.06 -25.24
N PRO A 160 15.13 -4.71 -24.65
CA PRO A 160 15.76 -5.55 -23.64
C PRO A 160 14.74 -5.85 -22.54
N GLN A 161 14.53 -7.13 -22.26
CA GLN A 161 13.76 -7.56 -21.10
C GLN A 161 14.61 -7.27 -19.87
N ASN A 162 14.70 -6.01 -19.49
CA ASN A 162 15.47 -5.58 -18.35
C ASN A 162 14.98 -6.32 -17.09
N LYS A 163 15.92 -6.60 -16.19
CA LYS A 163 15.71 -7.21 -14.87
C LYS A 163 14.59 -6.53 -14.05
N HIS A 164 14.23 -5.30 -14.40
CA HIS A 164 13.13 -4.52 -13.83
C HIS A 164 11.72 -5.12 -14.01
N ARG A 165 11.55 -6.07 -14.93
CA ARG A 165 10.22 -6.65 -15.22
C ARG A 165 9.67 -7.53 -14.11
N GLN A 166 10.53 -8.12 -13.28
CA GLN A 166 10.11 -8.96 -12.15
C GLN A 166 9.84 -8.17 -10.87
N THR A 167 10.39 -6.96 -10.76
CA THR A 167 10.29 -6.11 -9.57
C THR A 167 9.02 -5.25 -9.54
N HIS A 168 8.32 -5.11 -10.66
CA HIS A 168 7.14 -4.24 -10.79
C HIS A 168 5.82 -5.00 -10.94
N LEU A 169 5.76 -6.23 -10.44
CA LEU A 169 4.49 -6.97 -10.44
C LEU A 169 3.53 -6.38 -9.39
N PRO A 170 2.24 -6.25 -9.74
CA PRO A 170 1.22 -5.85 -8.76
C PRO A 170 1.18 -6.81 -7.58
N VAL A 171 1.07 -6.29 -6.38
CA VAL A 171 1.14 -7.07 -5.13
C VAL A 171 -0.17 -6.97 -4.37
N LEU A 172 -0.75 -8.12 -4.04
CA LEU A 172 -1.96 -8.22 -3.25
C LEU A 172 -1.65 -8.12 -1.75
N GLN A 173 -2.28 -7.17 -1.06
CA GLN A 173 -2.08 -6.93 0.36
C GLN A 173 -3.43 -6.87 1.09
N TRP A 174 -3.79 -7.94 1.81
CA TRP A 174 -4.96 -7.90 2.69
C TRP A 174 -4.64 -7.17 3.99
N ALA A 175 -5.51 -6.23 4.37
CA ALA A 175 -5.44 -5.66 5.72
C ALA A 175 -5.65 -6.76 6.76
N THR A 176 -4.92 -6.68 7.88
CA THR A 176 -4.99 -7.71 8.94
C THR A 176 -6.28 -7.66 9.74
N GLU A 177 -6.90 -6.50 9.79
CA GLU A 177 -8.11 -6.25 10.57
C GLU A 177 -9.24 -5.74 9.66
N PRO A 178 -10.49 -6.12 9.94
CA PRO A 178 -11.64 -5.52 9.29
C PRO A 178 -11.87 -4.10 9.80
N GLU A 179 -12.54 -3.30 8.99
CA GLU A 179 -12.96 -1.95 9.33
C GLU A 179 -14.46 -1.75 9.10
N VAL A 180 -14.99 -0.58 9.43
CA VAL A 180 -16.39 -0.22 9.19
C VAL A 180 -16.46 0.79 8.05
N LEU A 181 -17.09 0.39 6.95
CA LEU A 181 -17.38 1.25 5.80
C LEU A 181 -18.90 1.47 5.72
N ARG A 182 -19.36 2.72 5.87
CA ARG A 182 -20.79 3.07 5.84
C ARG A 182 -21.66 2.21 6.76
N GLY A 183 -21.16 1.95 7.99
CA GLY A 183 -21.86 1.18 9.01
C GLY A 183 -21.83 -0.35 8.80
N LYS A 184 -21.08 -0.85 7.83
CA LYS A 184 -20.94 -2.29 7.56
C LYS A 184 -19.50 -2.74 7.73
N PRO A 185 -19.25 -3.93 8.33
CA PRO A 185 -17.92 -4.48 8.44
C PRO A 185 -17.39 -4.88 7.06
N VAL A 186 -16.16 -4.44 6.75
CA VAL A 186 -15.47 -4.76 5.49
C VAL A 186 -14.03 -5.15 5.75
N GLN A 187 -13.48 -5.93 4.84
CA GLN A 187 -12.06 -6.28 4.78
C GLN A 187 -11.43 -5.60 3.58
N LEU A 188 -10.39 -4.82 3.83
CA LEU A 188 -9.67 -4.12 2.76
C LEU A 188 -8.65 -5.03 2.09
N LEU A 189 -8.61 -4.95 0.77
CA LEU A 189 -7.54 -5.44 -0.08
C LEU A 189 -6.89 -4.23 -0.77
N LEU A 190 -5.60 -3.99 -0.49
CA LEU A 190 -4.78 -3.04 -1.22
C LEU A 190 -4.07 -3.77 -2.37
N TRP A 191 -4.05 -3.11 -3.53
CA TRP A 191 -3.42 -3.68 -4.71
C TRP A 191 -2.54 -2.66 -5.43
N PRO A 192 -1.31 -2.44 -4.95
CA PRO A 192 -0.35 -1.57 -5.62
C PRO A 192 0.07 -2.11 -6.99
N HIS A 193 0.08 -1.21 -7.97
CA HIS A 193 0.60 -1.39 -9.31
C HIS A 193 1.74 -0.39 -9.53
N PHE A 194 2.86 -0.86 -10.03
CA PHE A 194 4.07 -0.07 -10.17
C PHE A 194 4.35 0.22 -11.64
N TRP A 195 4.47 1.49 -11.98
CA TRP A 195 4.72 1.97 -13.32
C TRP A 195 6.09 2.66 -13.38
N SER A 196 6.87 2.44 -14.43
CA SER A 196 8.20 3.04 -14.56
C SER A 196 8.18 4.56 -14.77
N SER A 197 7.04 5.12 -15.09
CA SER A 197 6.82 6.55 -15.29
C SER A 197 5.32 6.85 -15.39
N GLU A 198 4.95 8.12 -15.26
CA GLU A 198 3.60 8.60 -15.52
C GLU A 198 3.11 8.24 -16.93
N LYS A 199 3.95 8.48 -17.95
CA LYS A 199 3.65 8.10 -19.34
C LYS A 199 3.39 6.60 -19.48
N HIS A 200 4.13 5.76 -18.73
CA HIS A 200 3.89 4.32 -18.71
C HIS A 200 2.57 3.98 -18.00
N ALA A 201 2.20 4.75 -16.97
CA ALA A 201 0.92 4.59 -16.29
C ALA A 201 -0.28 4.96 -17.18
N GLU A 202 -0.12 5.80 -18.21
CA GLU A 202 -1.16 6.09 -19.20
C GLU A 202 -1.63 4.83 -19.94
N TRP A 203 -0.81 3.80 -19.97
CA TRP A 203 -1.14 2.47 -20.48
C TRP A 203 -2.34 1.81 -19.77
N ARG A 204 -2.65 2.21 -18.54
CA ARG A 204 -3.87 1.77 -17.86
C ARG A 204 -5.14 2.17 -18.60
N HIS A 205 -5.07 3.27 -19.35
CA HIS A 205 -6.17 3.79 -20.17
C HIS A 205 -6.36 3.03 -21.50
N GLU A 206 -5.43 2.14 -21.88
CA GLU A 206 -5.68 1.21 -22.96
C GLU A 206 -6.98 0.44 -22.67
N PRO A 207 -8.00 0.55 -23.55
CA PRO A 207 -9.39 0.23 -23.19
C PRO A 207 -9.61 -1.21 -22.73
N TYR A 208 -8.63 -2.06 -22.90
CA TYR A 208 -8.75 -3.48 -22.55
C TYR A 208 -8.06 -3.87 -21.25
N ALA A 209 -6.97 -3.21 -20.84
CA ALA A 209 -6.18 -3.64 -19.68
C ALA A 209 -6.88 -3.32 -18.36
N GLN A 210 -7.20 -2.04 -18.14
CA GLN A 210 -7.86 -1.60 -16.92
C GLN A 210 -9.32 -2.06 -16.87
N LYS A 211 -10.04 -1.97 -17.98
CA LYS A 211 -11.43 -2.41 -18.06
C LYS A 211 -11.57 -3.89 -17.65
N ARG A 212 -10.77 -4.79 -18.22
CA ARG A 212 -10.78 -6.21 -17.86
C ARG A 212 -10.38 -6.44 -16.39
N PHE A 213 -9.49 -5.65 -15.85
CA PHE A 213 -9.10 -5.75 -14.46
C PHE A 213 -10.26 -5.35 -13.54
N ILE A 214 -10.92 -4.22 -13.83
CA ILE A 214 -12.09 -3.73 -13.09
C ILE A 214 -13.25 -4.73 -13.19
N GLU A 215 -13.53 -5.26 -14.37
CA GLU A 215 -14.55 -6.30 -14.56
C GLU A 215 -14.29 -7.51 -13.64
N ARG A 216 -13.05 -8.00 -13.58
CA ARG A 216 -12.67 -9.13 -12.72
C ARG A 216 -12.77 -8.80 -11.22
N ILE A 217 -12.41 -7.57 -10.81
CA ILE A 217 -12.63 -7.12 -9.42
C ILE A 217 -14.13 -7.11 -9.14
N THR A 218 -14.94 -6.58 -10.05
CA THR A 218 -16.40 -6.50 -9.90
C THR A 218 -17.04 -7.88 -9.80
N GLU A 219 -16.54 -8.88 -10.53
CA GLU A 219 -16.96 -10.29 -10.43
C GLU A 219 -16.70 -10.92 -9.05
N LEU A 220 -15.79 -10.35 -8.24
CA LEU A 220 -15.57 -10.73 -6.86
C LEU A 220 -16.61 -10.13 -5.91
N ASN A 221 -17.48 -9.27 -6.41
CA ASN A 221 -18.56 -8.61 -5.65
C ASN A 221 -18.07 -7.80 -4.44
N PRO A 222 -17.15 -6.82 -4.62
CA PRO A 222 -16.74 -5.93 -3.54
C PRO A 222 -17.91 -5.02 -3.10
N ALA A 223 -17.88 -4.58 -1.86
CA ALA A 223 -18.81 -3.57 -1.36
C ALA A 223 -18.55 -2.19 -2.00
N GLU A 224 -17.26 -1.89 -2.19
CA GLU A 224 -16.77 -0.66 -2.80
C GLU A 224 -15.35 -0.84 -3.32
N TRP A 225 -14.93 -0.04 -4.27
CA TRP A 225 -13.53 0.09 -4.64
C TRP A 225 -13.23 1.52 -5.12
N LYS A 226 -11.98 1.93 -4.96
CA LYS A 226 -11.44 3.18 -5.53
C LYS A 226 -10.03 2.94 -6.04
N GLU A 227 -9.58 3.81 -6.94
CA GLU A 227 -8.17 3.87 -7.34
C GLU A 227 -7.59 5.24 -6.99
N GLU A 228 -6.34 5.24 -6.62
CA GLU A 228 -5.60 6.46 -6.32
C GLU A 228 -4.18 6.34 -6.87
N ILE A 229 -3.61 7.46 -7.26
CA ILE A 229 -2.30 7.54 -7.89
C ILE A 229 -1.37 8.33 -6.99
N TYR A 230 -0.13 7.84 -6.90
CA TYR A 230 0.88 8.34 -5.99
C TYR A 230 2.25 8.42 -6.65
N ASP A 231 2.99 9.46 -6.29
CA ASP A 231 4.43 9.61 -6.58
C ASP A 231 5.15 9.69 -5.24
N PHE A 232 5.64 8.55 -4.76
CA PHE A 232 6.16 8.42 -3.40
C PHE A 232 7.56 8.98 -3.26
N THR A 233 7.77 9.70 -2.16
CA THR A 233 9.06 10.18 -1.69
C THR A 233 9.42 9.50 -0.36
N GLN A 234 10.69 9.16 -0.19
CA GLN A 234 11.18 8.55 1.05
C GLN A 234 11.33 9.59 2.15
N ILE A 235 10.90 9.23 3.37
CA ILE A 235 11.24 9.96 4.59
C ILE A 235 12.65 9.56 5.01
N SER A 236 13.55 10.53 5.02
CA SER A 236 14.96 10.33 5.40
C SER A 236 15.17 10.57 6.89
N ARG A 237 16.14 9.88 7.48
CA ARG A 237 16.68 10.22 8.79
C ARG A 237 17.50 11.51 8.64
N LEU A 238 17.24 12.48 9.52
CA LEU A 238 17.99 13.73 9.61
C LEU A 238 19.15 13.58 10.59
#